data_98515647ff06e33883ddfe7eec70a273
#
_entry.id   98515647ff06e33883ddfe7eec70a273
#
_cell.length_a   1.000
_cell.length_b   1.000
_cell.length_c   1.000
_cell.angle_alpha   90.00
_cell.angle_beta   90.00
_cell.angle_gamma   90.00
#
_symmetry.space_group_name_H-M   'P 1'
#
loop_
_entity.id
_entity.type
_entity.pdbx_description
1 polymer ?
#
loop_
_entity_poly.entity_id
_entity_poly.type
_entity_poly.pdbx_seq_one_letter_code
_entity_poly.pdbx_strand_id
1 'polypeptide(L)'
;MTKIYTLLLLCLFALTLPVTAREAEFKKIKESWTLQADGTQVYRQSKVLTLYTHTAMNRTYGESFITYDPRYQTLQIHESYTRQKDGNIVKTPANALVEVLPSAAANAPAFNALREMVVVHTGLELGAT
;
A
#
# COMPACT_ATOMS: atom_id res chain seq x y z
N MET A 1 -20.38 23.29 46.04
CA MET A 1 -20.68 23.55 44.60
C MET A 1 -19.41 23.59 43.76
N THR A 2 -18.32 24.21 44.19
CA THR A 2 -17.05 24.28 43.44
C THR A 2 -16.45 22.93 43.03
N LYS A 3 -16.53 21.89 43.88
CA LYS A 3 -15.99 20.55 43.59
C LYS A 3 -16.73 19.81 42.46
N ILE A 4 -18.03 20.08 42.28
CA ILE A 4 -18.86 19.46 41.23
C ILE A 4 -18.51 20.07 39.87
N TYR A 5 -18.32 21.38 39.79
CA TYR A 5 -17.90 22.05 38.55
C TYR A 5 -16.50 21.66 38.10
N THR A 6 -15.57 21.44 39.05
CA THR A 6 -14.22 20.98 38.74
C THR A 6 -14.23 19.55 38.16
N LEU A 7 -15.08 18.68 38.73
CA LEU A 7 -15.21 17.30 38.22
C LEU A 7 -15.86 17.28 36.83
N LEU A 8 -16.90 18.13 36.62
CA LEU A 8 -17.55 18.25 35.32
C LEU A 8 -16.64 18.80 34.23
N LEU A 9 -15.80 19.78 34.58
CA LEU A 9 -14.78 20.35 33.68
C LEU A 9 -13.69 19.32 33.32
N LEU A 10 -13.27 18.50 34.29
CA LEU A 10 -12.29 17.42 34.06
C LEU A 10 -12.85 16.32 33.13
N CYS A 11 -14.13 15.96 33.29
CA CYS A 11 -14.81 15.01 32.40
C CYS A 11 -14.97 15.58 30.99
N LEU A 12 -15.21 16.87 30.83
CA LEU A 12 -15.32 17.51 29.50
C LEU A 12 -13.98 17.52 28.77
N PHE A 13 -12.86 17.69 29.50
CA PHE A 13 -11.52 17.66 28.93
C PHE A 13 -11.07 16.26 28.51
N ALA A 14 -11.55 15.21 29.19
CA ALA A 14 -11.26 13.82 28.84
C ALA A 14 -11.94 13.37 27.52
N LEU A 15 -12.99 14.07 27.08
CA LEU A 15 -13.72 13.79 25.83
C LEU A 15 -13.07 14.40 24.59
N THR A 16 -12.03 15.22 24.74
CA THR A 16 -11.34 15.89 23.62
C THR A 16 -10.01 15.23 23.20
N LEU A 17 -9.75 13.99 23.61
CA LEU A 17 -8.59 13.27 23.10
C LEU A 17 -8.77 13.09 21.59
N PRO A 18 -7.82 13.57 20.74
CA PRO A 18 -7.91 13.38 19.32
C PRO A 18 -7.85 11.88 19.04
N VAL A 19 -8.96 11.31 18.61
CA VAL A 19 -8.97 9.98 18.01
C VAL A 19 -8.27 10.13 16.66
N THR A 20 -6.98 9.85 16.61
CA THR A 20 -6.26 9.73 15.34
C THR A 20 -6.84 8.54 14.59
N ALA A 21 -7.73 8.83 13.64
CA ALA A 21 -8.29 7.82 12.77
C ALA A 21 -7.14 7.20 11.96
N ARG A 22 -6.97 5.89 12.05
CA ARG A 22 -6.01 5.14 11.24
C ARG A 22 -6.42 5.25 9.77
N GLU A 23 -5.54 5.71 8.90
CA GLU A 23 -5.82 5.78 7.46
C GLU A 23 -5.77 4.40 6.81
N ALA A 24 -4.74 3.63 7.15
CA ALA A 24 -4.51 2.28 6.65
C ALA A 24 -3.68 1.47 7.65
N GLU A 25 -3.65 0.15 7.48
CA GLU A 25 -2.87 -0.74 8.34
C GLU A 25 -2.30 -1.91 7.53
N PHE A 26 -0.98 -2.05 7.55
CA PHE A 26 -0.33 -3.26 7.06
C PHE A 26 -0.59 -4.42 8.03
N LYS A 27 -1.43 -5.35 7.64
CA LYS A 27 -1.71 -6.57 8.41
C LYS A 27 -0.58 -7.57 8.33
N LYS A 28 0.15 -7.57 7.19
CA LYS A 28 1.25 -8.46 6.96
C LYS A 28 2.20 -7.86 5.92
N ILE A 29 3.48 -7.92 6.21
CA ILE A 29 4.56 -7.73 5.25
C ILE A 29 5.46 -8.96 5.37
N LYS A 30 5.71 -9.64 4.26
CA LYS A 30 6.63 -10.76 4.19
C LYS A 30 7.62 -10.52 3.07
N GLU A 31 8.89 -10.61 3.37
CA GLU A 31 9.99 -10.47 2.43
C GLU A 31 10.90 -11.70 2.53
N SER A 32 11.44 -12.12 1.42
CA SER A 32 12.42 -13.21 1.39
C SER A 32 13.44 -12.98 0.29
N TRP A 33 14.68 -13.35 0.58
CA TRP A 33 15.82 -13.32 -0.31
C TRP A 33 16.36 -14.72 -0.44
N THR A 34 16.54 -15.20 -1.66
CA THR A 34 17.09 -16.51 -1.94
C THR A 34 18.20 -16.38 -2.95
N LEU A 35 19.41 -16.80 -2.58
CA LEU A 35 20.53 -16.94 -3.52
C LEU A 35 20.45 -18.32 -4.14
N GLN A 36 20.39 -18.38 -5.47
CA GLN A 36 20.36 -19.61 -6.25
C GLN A 36 21.78 -20.15 -6.46
N ALA A 37 21.90 -21.43 -6.79
CA ALA A 37 23.18 -22.07 -7.05
C ALA A 37 23.93 -21.48 -8.28
N ASP A 38 23.19 -20.89 -9.22
CA ASP A 38 23.74 -20.22 -10.41
C ASP A 38 24.18 -18.76 -10.14
N GLY A 39 24.08 -18.30 -8.88
CA GLY A 39 24.40 -16.93 -8.47
C GLY A 39 23.27 -15.92 -8.66
N THR A 40 22.14 -16.32 -9.21
CA THR A 40 20.97 -15.43 -9.29
C THR A 40 20.32 -15.24 -7.92
N GLN A 41 19.74 -14.07 -7.71
CA GLN A 41 19.04 -13.72 -6.49
C GLN A 41 17.55 -13.55 -6.75
N VAL A 42 16.73 -14.22 -5.97
CA VAL A 42 15.27 -14.08 -5.99
C VAL A 42 14.83 -13.30 -4.76
N TYR A 43 14.25 -12.13 -4.98
CA TYR A 43 13.56 -11.36 -3.96
C TYR A 43 12.05 -11.53 -4.11
N ARG A 44 11.37 -11.87 -3.03
CA ARG A 44 9.91 -11.96 -2.98
C ARG A 44 9.36 -11.07 -1.88
N GLN A 45 8.32 -10.32 -2.20
CA GLN A 45 7.58 -9.49 -1.25
C GLN A 45 6.09 -9.80 -1.34
N SER A 46 5.45 -9.89 -0.17
CA SER A 46 4.00 -9.97 -0.04
C SER A 46 3.55 -8.94 0.99
N LYS A 47 2.53 -8.16 0.65
CA LYS A 47 1.93 -7.15 1.52
C LYS A 47 0.44 -7.38 1.61
N VAL A 48 -0.10 -7.27 2.82
CA VAL A 48 -1.55 -7.29 3.10
C VAL A 48 -1.88 -6.01 3.85
N LEU A 49 -2.72 -5.17 3.25
CA LEU A 49 -3.03 -3.83 3.72
C LEU A 49 -4.54 -3.65 3.81
N THR A 50 -5.03 -3.17 4.96
CA THR A 50 -6.44 -2.76 5.12
C THR A 50 -6.54 -1.25 5.04
N LEU A 51 -7.53 -0.75 4.28
CA LEU A 51 -7.76 0.67 4.02
C LEU A 51 -8.97 1.15 4.83
N TYR A 52 -8.83 2.25 5.58
CA TYR A 52 -9.88 2.76 6.46
C TYR A 52 -10.44 4.12 6.03
N THR A 53 -9.76 4.83 5.13
CA THR A 53 -10.17 6.16 4.69
C THR A 53 -10.19 6.31 3.17
N HIS A 54 -10.99 7.23 2.66
CA HIS A 54 -11.00 7.57 1.23
C HIS A 54 -9.66 8.15 0.77
N THR A 55 -8.95 8.88 1.63
CA THR A 55 -7.62 9.39 1.34
C THR A 55 -6.63 8.25 1.11
N ALA A 56 -6.66 7.23 1.98
CA ALA A 56 -5.82 6.04 1.82
C ALA A 56 -6.10 5.32 0.50
N MET A 57 -7.38 5.17 0.13
CA MET A 57 -7.77 4.51 -1.12
C MET A 57 -7.36 5.29 -2.38
N ASN A 58 -7.60 6.61 -2.39
CA ASN A 58 -7.52 7.39 -3.62
C ASN A 58 -6.17 8.08 -3.84
N ARG A 59 -5.40 8.31 -2.78
CA ARG A 59 -4.15 9.08 -2.86
C ARG A 59 -2.91 8.31 -2.46
N THR A 60 -3.02 7.42 -1.47
CA THR A 60 -1.83 6.82 -0.86
C THR A 60 -1.60 5.38 -1.30
N TYR A 61 -2.67 4.56 -1.36
CA TYR A 61 -2.57 3.13 -1.57
C TYR A 61 -3.48 2.58 -2.68
N GLY A 62 -4.06 3.46 -3.49
CA GLY A 62 -4.85 3.06 -4.67
C GLY A 62 -4.01 2.38 -5.74
N GLU A 63 -2.71 2.64 -5.71
CA GLU A 63 -1.71 2.09 -6.63
C GLU A 63 -0.48 1.61 -5.87
N SER A 64 0.20 0.63 -6.43
CA SER A 64 1.53 0.19 -5.98
C SER A 64 2.54 0.38 -7.09
N PHE A 65 3.72 0.87 -6.74
CA PHE A 65 4.80 1.18 -7.67
C PHE A 65 6.00 0.27 -7.38
N ILE A 66 6.49 -0.43 -8.42
CA ILE A 66 7.62 -1.36 -8.31
C ILE A 66 8.64 -0.99 -9.37
N THR A 67 9.70 -0.31 -8.96
CA THR A 67 10.80 0.06 -9.86
C THR A 67 11.78 -1.08 -10.01
N TYR A 68 12.22 -1.37 -11.24
CA TYR A 68 13.20 -2.40 -11.56
C TYR A 68 14.01 -2.04 -12.80
N ASP A 69 15.14 -2.70 -12.98
CA ASP A 69 15.98 -2.59 -14.18
C ASP A 69 15.85 -3.84 -15.03
N PRO A 70 15.14 -3.80 -16.18
CA PRO A 70 14.88 -4.97 -17.02
C PRO A 70 16.14 -5.57 -17.64
N ARG A 71 17.29 -4.89 -17.61
CA ARG A 71 18.57 -5.43 -18.08
C ARG A 71 19.13 -6.50 -17.13
N TYR A 72 18.78 -6.44 -15.84
CA TYR A 72 19.31 -7.29 -14.78
C TYR A 72 18.25 -7.98 -13.94
N GLN A 73 16.98 -7.57 -14.09
CA GLN A 73 15.89 -8.02 -13.24
C GLN A 73 14.69 -8.43 -14.07
N THR A 74 14.02 -9.48 -13.65
CA THR A 74 12.71 -9.88 -14.16
C THR A 74 11.69 -9.71 -13.06
N LEU A 75 10.65 -8.93 -13.33
CA LEU A 75 9.54 -8.72 -12.41
C LEU A 75 8.39 -9.67 -12.74
N GLN A 76 7.84 -10.33 -11.71
CA GLN A 76 6.65 -11.13 -11.81
C GLN A 76 5.64 -10.75 -10.72
N ILE A 77 4.42 -10.43 -11.10
CA ILE A 77 3.30 -10.25 -10.18
C ILE A 77 2.56 -11.59 -10.08
N HIS A 78 2.74 -12.29 -8.98
CA HIS A 78 2.12 -13.60 -8.77
C HIS A 78 0.65 -13.48 -8.42
N GLU A 79 0.30 -12.50 -7.58
CA GLU A 79 -1.04 -12.33 -7.07
C GLU A 79 -1.29 -10.86 -6.72
N SER A 80 -2.42 -10.31 -7.14
CA SER A 80 -2.92 -9.01 -6.72
C SER A 80 -4.45 -9.04 -6.73
N TYR A 81 -5.07 -8.75 -5.58
CA TYR A 81 -6.51 -8.70 -5.43
C TYR A 81 -6.92 -7.85 -4.24
N THR A 82 -8.16 -7.43 -4.24
CA THR A 82 -8.82 -6.77 -3.11
C THR A 82 -9.87 -7.71 -2.52
N ARG A 83 -9.83 -7.92 -1.21
CA ARG A 83 -10.91 -8.58 -0.47
C ARG A 83 -11.82 -7.51 0.10
N GLN A 84 -13.06 -7.47 -0.36
CA GLN A 84 -14.09 -6.55 0.10
C GLN A 84 -14.63 -6.97 1.48
N LYS A 85 -15.40 -6.09 2.14
CA LYS A 85 -15.95 -6.35 3.48
C LYS A 85 -16.88 -7.56 3.55
N ASP A 86 -17.61 -7.80 2.47
CA ASP A 86 -18.50 -8.96 2.33
C ASP A 86 -17.76 -10.27 2.03
N GLY A 87 -16.42 -10.21 1.91
CA GLY A 87 -15.56 -11.34 1.60
C GLY A 87 -15.37 -11.58 0.10
N ASN A 88 -16.03 -10.79 -0.77
CA ASN A 88 -15.83 -10.89 -2.20
C ASN A 88 -14.39 -10.55 -2.58
N ILE A 89 -13.84 -11.29 -3.56
CA ILE A 89 -12.46 -11.10 -4.05
C ILE A 89 -12.50 -10.51 -5.45
N VAL A 90 -11.96 -9.30 -5.57
CA VAL A 90 -11.79 -8.61 -6.84
C VAL A 90 -10.33 -8.70 -7.25
N LYS A 91 -10.05 -9.55 -8.25
CA LYS A 91 -8.68 -9.68 -8.79
C LYS A 91 -8.31 -8.45 -9.60
N THR A 92 -7.06 -8.02 -9.48
CA THR A 92 -6.50 -6.98 -10.34
C THR A 92 -6.47 -7.47 -11.79
N PRO A 93 -7.16 -6.82 -12.72
CA PRO A 93 -7.19 -7.26 -14.10
C PRO A 93 -5.87 -6.93 -14.81
N ALA A 94 -5.57 -7.63 -15.90
CA ALA A 94 -4.31 -7.47 -16.62
C ALA A 94 -4.05 -6.04 -17.13
N ASN A 95 -5.11 -5.32 -17.51
CA ASN A 95 -5.02 -3.93 -17.96
C ASN A 95 -4.80 -2.91 -16.81
N ALA A 96 -4.84 -3.35 -15.56
CA ALA A 96 -4.48 -2.56 -14.39
C ALA A 96 -3.02 -2.75 -13.96
N LEU A 97 -2.24 -3.51 -14.73
CA LEU A 97 -0.79 -3.66 -14.61
C LEU A 97 -0.15 -2.90 -15.76
N VAL A 98 0.45 -1.76 -15.47
CA VAL A 98 0.98 -0.84 -16.49
C VAL A 98 2.46 -0.58 -16.22
N GLU A 99 3.30 -0.85 -17.22
CA GLU A 99 4.71 -0.50 -17.17
C GLU A 99 4.94 0.91 -17.70
N VAL A 100 5.62 1.73 -16.93
CA VAL A 100 5.92 3.12 -17.25
C VAL A 100 7.40 3.45 -16.98
N LEU A 101 7.84 4.61 -17.46
CA LEU A 101 9.11 5.19 -17.05
C LEU A 101 8.93 5.82 -15.67
N PRO A 102 9.80 5.54 -14.67
CA PRO A 102 9.74 6.20 -13.38
C PRO A 102 9.80 7.73 -13.52
N SER A 103 8.96 8.42 -12.78
CA SER A 103 8.90 9.90 -12.77
C SER A 103 10.28 10.55 -12.53
N ALA A 104 11.08 9.98 -11.62
CA ALA A 104 12.43 10.44 -11.34
C ALA A 104 13.39 10.27 -12.54
N ALA A 105 13.14 9.30 -13.43
CA ALA A 105 13.96 9.03 -14.60
C ALA A 105 13.60 9.90 -15.81
N ALA A 106 12.41 10.53 -15.82
CA ALA A 106 11.94 11.35 -16.95
C ALA A 106 12.89 12.49 -17.29
N ASN A 107 13.56 13.08 -16.31
CA ASN A 107 14.52 14.17 -16.47
C ASN A 107 15.97 13.75 -16.25
N ALA A 108 16.24 12.45 -16.18
CA ALA A 108 17.56 11.90 -15.90
C ALA A 108 17.90 10.80 -16.91
N PRO A 109 18.44 11.15 -18.11
CA PRO A 109 18.70 10.21 -19.20
C PRO A 109 19.54 8.98 -18.82
N ALA A 110 20.40 9.10 -17.81
CA ALA A 110 21.22 7.98 -17.29
C ALA A 110 20.36 6.86 -16.66
N PHE A 111 19.12 7.14 -16.28
CA PHE A 111 18.19 6.20 -15.64
C PHE A 111 17.07 5.73 -16.58
N ASN A 112 17.14 6.02 -17.88
CA ASN A 112 16.13 5.61 -18.86
C ASN A 112 15.98 4.09 -19.01
N ALA A 113 16.93 3.32 -18.48
CA ALA A 113 16.83 1.86 -18.44
C ALA A 113 15.86 1.35 -17.39
N LEU A 114 15.57 2.15 -16.36
CA LEU A 114 14.62 1.76 -15.31
C LEU A 114 13.18 1.70 -15.85
N ARG A 115 12.41 0.78 -15.29
CA ARG A 115 10.97 0.66 -15.50
C ARG A 115 10.27 0.66 -14.16
N GLU A 116 9.03 1.09 -14.16
CA GLU A 116 8.17 1.07 -13.00
C GLU A 116 6.87 0.36 -13.37
N MET A 117 6.60 -0.75 -12.68
CA MET A 117 5.30 -1.42 -12.78
C MET A 117 4.33 -0.73 -11.83
N VAL A 118 3.27 -0.18 -12.39
CA VAL A 118 2.14 0.38 -11.64
C VAL A 118 1.07 -0.69 -11.56
N VAL A 119 0.70 -1.05 -10.34
CA VAL A 119 -0.41 -1.97 -10.06
C VAL A 119 -1.57 -1.12 -9.56
N VAL A 120 -2.59 -0.94 -10.38
CA VAL A 120 -3.81 -0.21 -10.00
C VAL A 120 -4.76 -1.16 -9.28
N HIS A 121 -4.99 -0.91 -7.99
CA HIS A 121 -5.86 -1.75 -7.18
C HIS A 121 -7.34 -1.47 -7.50
N THR A 122 -8.09 -2.51 -7.81
CA THR A 122 -9.51 -2.43 -8.18
C THR A 122 -10.42 -2.97 -7.09
N GLY A 123 -11.67 -2.51 -7.05
CA GLY A 123 -12.64 -2.97 -6.06
C GLY A 123 -12.41 -2.44 -4.64
N LEU A 124 -11.64 -1.35 -4.51
CA LEU A 124 -11.35 -0.74 -3.21
C LEU A 124 -12.62 -0.17 -2.58
N GLU A 125 -12.77 -0.40 -1.28
CA GLU A 125 -13.81 0.20 -0.42
C GLU A 125 -13.27 0.39 1.00
N LEU A 126 -13.95 1.15 1.81
CA LEU A 126 -13.56 1.36 3.21
C LEU A 126 -13.60 0.03 3.98
N GLY A 127 -12.47 -0.35 4.57
CA GLY A 127 -12.29 -1.62 5.29
C GLY A 127 -11.97 -2.82 4.40
N ALA A 128 -11.77 -2.62 3.10
CA ALA A 128 -11.21 -3.63 2.21
C ALA A 128 -9.73 -3.93 2.57
N THR A 129 -9.31 -5.12 2.21
CA THR A 129 -7.94 -5.63 2.44
C THR A 129 -7.36 -6.15 1.15
#